data_a58e018329595160b2243d0cd149bdc0
#
_entry.id   a58e018329595160b2243d0cd149bdc0
#
_cell.length_a   1.000
_cell.length_b   1.000
_cell.length_c   1.000
_cell.angle_alpha   90.00
_cell.angle_beta   90.00
_cell.angle_gamma   90.00
#
_symmetry.space_group_name_H-M   'P 1'
#
loop_
_entity.id
_entity.type
_entity.pdbx_description
1 polymer ?
#
loop_
_entity_poly.entity_id
_entity_poly.type
_entity_poly.pdbx_seq_one_letter_code
_entity_poly.pdbx_strand_id
1 'polypeptide(L)'
;EPEMESFSVKVPEGAQSGEIKLNITDKPVNVPVAFTVLKHAALDAVKGEAAGYATGMASVSGTNLNQAVLDETVVLQPVKAFFTPKAGGDAVEAEVKTQEDELLDIQIPATLAPGDYTISVTTPFEKIEKTLDFEILPNPVLTSIEPLKGYVGATVTVVAENLGTIAKEDIQMMFGETPATDITIVDESTFTVKVPSLTTFGEIPLSMTIHGVEMNMGDYAAFEILASPVITSVETDNKFSSKAVQVGNTVTIKGTGFRNSTISSATFGGQDLNYTVVSDTEITASVSEQCAEGEDVITFKFDDVVVDVVSSDKLNMLKAGSDISDYILTNVKQPFESKEGKTSGHCTPVGWKFNYGAGNDGFCHNESEIEMPGEGLYMNDQGGLLVIQSGWEGRSKKMNGKMFQTFNIPQGVYDVVIDVAELATNGSGRKKAGLFISK
;
A
#
# COMPACT_ATOMS: atom_id res chain seq x y z
N GLU A 1 5.23 86.42 -18.10
CA GLU A 1 4.73 85.35 -17.35
C GLU A 1 5.50 85.27 -16.01
N PRO A 2 4.81 85.08 -14.86
CA PRO A 2 5.54 85.00 -13.62
C PRO A 2 6.44 83.66 -13.70
N GLU A 3 7.73 83.84 -13.41
CA GLU A 3 8.61 82.73 -13.24
C GLU A 3 8.06 81.79 -12.14
N MET A 4 7.96 80.51 -12.41
CA MET A 4 7.58 79.51 -11.40
C MET A 4 8.70 79.40 -10.39
N GLU A 5 8.52 79.93 -9.21
CA GLU A 5 9.46 79.81 -8.09
C GLU A 5 9.25 78.44 -7.43
N SER A 6 10.30 77.67 -7.24
CA SER A 6 10.29 76.50 -6.47
C SER A 6 10.91 76.70 -5.09
N PHE A 7 10.39 76.05 -4.09
CA PHE A 7 10.98 76.05 -2.76
C PHE A 7 11.22 74.60 -2.30
N SER A 8 12.22 74.36 -1.47
CA SER A 8 12.53 73.07 -0.89
C SER A 8 12.25 73.13 0.62
N VAL A 9 11.71 72.02 1.12
CA VAL A 9 11.43 71.85 2.56
C VAL A 9 12.15 70.62 3.03
N LYS A 10 12.84 70.74 4.16
CA LYS A 10 13.41 69.56 4.83
C LYS A 10 12.32 68.83 5.62
N VAL A 11 12.21 67.53 5.44
CA VAL A 11 11.28 66.72 6.23
C VAL A 11 11.73 66.75 7.69
N PRO A 12 10.87 67.18 8.63
CA PRO A 12 11.26 67.22 10.03
C PRO A 12 11.32 65.83 10.67
N GLU A 13 12.11 65.73 11.72
CA GLU A 13 12.12 64.52 12.55
C GLU A 13 10.74 64.30 13.18
N GLY A 14 10.25 63.05 13.16
CA GLY A 14 8.92 62.70 13.65
C GLY A 14 7.78 63.00 12.69
N ALA A 15 8.05 63.39 11.42
CA ALA A 15 7.03 63.50 10.38
C ALA A 15 6.32 62.15 10.20
N GLN A 16 5.02 62.22 9.87
CA GLN A 16 4.19 61.04 9.57
C GLN A 16 3.69 61.09 8.13
N SER A 17 3.46 59.94 7.54
CA SER A 17 2.87 59.82 6.21
C SER A 17 1.48 60.44 6.18
N GLY A 18 1.13 61.11 5.09
CA GLY A 18 -0.17 61.76 4.92
C GLY A 18 -0.18 62.80 3.83
N GLU A 19 -1.27 63.57 3.77
CA GLU A 19 -1.42 64.67 2.81
C GLU A 19 -0.49 65.84 3.17
N ILE A 20 0.08 66.47 2.16
CA ILE A 20 0.87 67.69 2.36
C ILE A 20 -0.09 68.88 2.58
N LYS A 21 0.08 69.54 3.72
CA LYS A 21 -0.67 70.77 4.03
C LYS A 21 0.21 72.00 3.81
N LEU A 22 -0.13 72.79 2.82
CA LEU A 22 0.57 74.03 2.51
C LEU A 22 -0.34 75.26 2.82
N ASN A 23 0.19 76.18 3.58
CA ASN A 23 -0.48 77.51 3.82
C ASN A 23 0.39 78.58 3.22
N ILE A 24 -0.21 79.40 2.34
CA ILE A 24 0.44 80.58 1.77
C ILE A 24 -0.32 81.78 2.24
N THR A 25 0.32 82.73 3.00
CA THR A 25 -0.29 83.91 3.61
C THR A 25 -1.57 83.54 4.35
N ASP A 26 -1.51 82.59 5.25
CA ASP A 26 -2.59 82.02 6.08
C ASP A 26 -3.79 81.40 5.31
N LYS A 27 -3.63 81.14 4.03
CA LYS A 27 -4.65 80.47 3.23
C LYS A 27 -4.18 79.07 2.92
N PRO A 28 -5.02 78.05 3.19
CA PRO A 28 -4.69 76.67 2.83
C PRO A 28 -4.69 76.52 1.31
N VAL A 29 -3.64 75.83 0.82
CA VAL A 29 -3.52 75.44 -0.59
C VAL A 29 -3.67 73.91 -0.65
N ASN A 30 -4.56 73.42 -1.50
CA ASN A 30 -4.71 71.98 -1.73
C ASN A 30 -3.53 71.51 -2.53
N VAL A 31 -2.75 70.59 -1.93
CA VAL A 31 -1.66 69.89 -2.59
C VAL A 31 -2.15 68.47 -2.81
N PRO A 32 -2.52 68.10 -4.03
CA PRO A 32 -3.13 66.77 -4.31
C PRO A 32 -2.09 65.65 -4.38
N VAL A 33 -1.13 65.66 -3.46
CA VAL A 33 -0.05 64.65 -3.40
C VAL A 33 0.11 64.20 -1.96
N ALA A 34 0.11 62.90 -1.75
CA ALA A 34 0.44 62.30 -0.49
C ALA A 34 1.97 62.18 -0.32
N PHE A 35 2.44 62.37 0.91
CA PHE A 35 3.83 62.21 1.28
C PHE A 35 3.98 60.95 2.16
N THR A 36 4.86 60.05 1.76
CA THR A 36 5.15 58.85 2.53
C THR A 36 6.48 59.02 3.26
N VAL A 37 6.44 58.91 4.58
CA VAL A 37 7.66 58.87 5.41
C VAL A 37 8.07 57.40 5.51
N LEU A 38 9.23 57.12 4.98
CA LEU A 38 9.85 55.80 5.03
C LEU A 38 10.71 55.67 6.29
N LYS A 39 10.76 54.48 6.85
CA LYS A 39 11.69 54.13 7.90
C LYS A 39 12.94 53.53 7.28
N HIS A 40 14.09 53.70 7.92
CA HIS A 40 15.30 53.04 7.49
C HIS A 40 15.13 51.52 7.54
N ALA A 41 15.50 50.85 6.45
CA ALA A 41 15.56 49.40 6.39
C ALA A 41 16.83 48.89 7.06
N ALA A 42 16.78 47.75 7.71
CA ALA A 42 17.93 47.13 8.33
C ALA A 42 17.91 45.61 8.14
N LEU A 43 19.09 45.02 8.00
CA LEU A 43 19.28 43.57 8.07
C LEU A 43 19.67 43.18 9.51
N ASP A 44 19.09 42.12 10.03
CA ASP A 44 19.40 41.61 11.36
C ASP A 44 20.36 40.43 11.30
N ALA A 45 19.95 39.31 10.70
CA ALA A 45 20.70 38.09 10.63
C ALA A 45 20.29 37.19 9.46
N VAL A 46 21.11 36.22 9.10
CA VAL A 46 20.68 35.05 8.35
C VAL A 46 19.81 34.20 9.28
N LYS A 47 18.66 33.75 8.77
CA LYS A 47 17.74 32.90 9.51
C LYS A 47 18.10 31.44 9.27
N GLY A 48 18.41 30.72 10.33
CA GLY A 48 18.97 29.38 10.25
C GLY A 48 20.50 29.39 10.18
N GLU A 49 21.08 28.46 9.43
CA GLU A 49 22.53 28.41 9.21
C GLU A 49 22.98 29.50 8.23
N ALA A 50 24.10 30.15 8.50
CA ALA A 50 24.69 31.14 7.61
C ALA A 50 25.52 30.48 6.51
N ALA A 51 25.01 29.37 5.96
CA ALA A 51 25.59 28.60 4.89
C ALA A 51 24.48 27.98 4.02
N GLY A 52 24.78 27.67 2.76
CA GLY A 52 23.85 27.05 1.85
C GLY A 52 24.50 26.64 0.54
N TYR A 53 23.71 26.01 -0.31
CA TYR A 53 24.18 25.47 -1.58
C TYR A 53 23.76 26.36 -2.75
N ALA A 54 24.55 26.43 -3.82
CA ALA A 54 24.14 27.08 -5.05
C ALA A 54 22.81 26.46 -5.53
N THR A 55 21.88 27.30 -6.03
CA THR A 55 20.47 26.95 -6.34
C THR A 55 19.54 26.73 -5.12
N GLY A 56 20.06 26.66 -3.91
CA GLY A 56 19.27 26.61 -2.68
C GLY A 56 18.69 27.96 -2.29
N MET A 57 18.16 28.07 -1.09
CA MET A 57 17.57 29.30 -0.54
C MET A 57 18.37 29.82 0.64
N ALA A 58 18.49 31.15 0.74
CA ALA A 58 18.98 31.83 1.90
C ALA A 58 17.88 32.75 2.44
N SER A 59 17.54 32.63 3.73
CA SER A 59 16.55 33.49 4.37
C SER A 59 17.26 34.52 5.25
N VAL A 60 16.93 35.80 5.11
CA VAL A 60 17.48 36.87 5.94
C VAL A 60 16.38 37.62 6.65
N SER A 61 16.59 37.91 7.91
CA SER A 61 15.68 38.73 8.71
C SER A 61 16.12 40.19 8.75
N GLY A 62 15.19 41.08 8.96
CA GLY A 62 15.43 42.50 9.04
C GLY A 62 14.20 43.30 9.48
N THR A 63 14.20 44.56 9.23
CA THR A 63 13.05 45.45 9.50
C THR A 63 12.86 46.43 8.34
N ASN A 64 11.63 46.78 8.07
CA ASN A 64 11.24 47.69 7.01
C ASN A 64 11.74 47.28 5.59
N LEU A 65 11.81 45.99 5.33
CA LEU A 65 12.34 45.47 4.05
C LEU A 65 11.31 45.56 2.91
N ASN A 66 10.01 45.72 3.23
CA ASN A 66 8.93 45.77 2.25
C ASN A 66 8.04 47.01 2.52
N GLN A 67 8.62 48.22 2.41
CA GLN A 67 7.85 49.44 2.62
C GLN A 67 7.04 49.79 1.39
N ALA A 68 5.75 50.10 1.59
CA ALA A 68 4.86 50.63 0.56
C ALA A 68 4.80 52.18 0.60
N VAL A 69 4.56 52.80 -0.56
CA VAL A 69 4.21 54.23 -0.67
C VAL A 69 2.70 54.40 -0.66
N LEU A 70 2.21 55.58 -0.20
CA LEU A 70 0.80 55.89 -0.19
C LEU A 70 0.19 56.14 -1.59
N ASP A 71 1.02 56.44 -2.57
CA ASP A 71 0.58 56.66 -3.95
C ASP A 71 0.71 55.37 -4.77
N GLU A 72 -0.40 54.73 -5.04
CA GLU A 72 -0.47 53.49 -5.84
C GLU A 72 -0.03 53.65 -7.31
N THR A 73 0.15 54.90 -7.78
CA THR A 73 0.63 55.19 -9.14
C THR A 73 2.15 55.04 -9.25
N VAL A 74 2.88 54.97 -8.15
CA VAL A 74 4.33 54.80 -8.12
C VAL A 74 4.68 53.33 -8.21
N VAL A 75 5.24 52.91 -9.32
CA VAL A 75 5.80 51.56 -9.46
C VAL A 75 7.12 51.49 -8.72
N LEU A 76 7.11 50.81 -7.58
CA LEU A 76 8.32 50.56 -6.82
C LEU A 76 9.21 49.50 -7.52
N GLN A 77 10.51 49.78 -7.54
CA GLN A 77 11.47 48.74 -7.90
C GLN A 77 11.50 47.64 -6.83
N PRO A 78 11.65 46.37 -7.19
CA PRO A 78 11.76 45.32 -6.20
C PRO A 78 13.03 45.49 -5.34
N VAL A 79 13.02 44.87 -4.15
CA VAL A 79 14.21 44.70 -3.33
C VAL A 79 15.20 43.82 -4.10
N LYS A 80 16.47 44.22 -4.05
CA LYS A 80 17.57 43.46 -4.67
C LYS A 80 18.51 42.93 -3.62
N ALA A 81 18.89 41.68 -3.76
CA ALA A 81 19.90 41.02 -2.95
C ALA A 81 21.12 40.65 -3.78
N PHE A 82 22.29 40.70 -3.17
CA PHE A 82 23.53 40.41 -3.83
C PHE A 82 24.42 39.55 -2.95
N PHE A 83 25.12 38.58 -3.58
CA PHE A 83 26.21 37.83 -2.96
C PHE A 83 27.53 38.38 -3.47
N THR A 84 28.40 38.83 -2.57
CA THR A 84 29.73 39.35 -2.92
C THR A 84 30.80 38.45 -2.33
N PRO A 85 31.72 37.86 -3.13
CA PRO A 85 32.80 37.01 -2.63
C PRO A 85 33.73 37.79 -1.69
N LYS A 86 34.03 37.26 -0.51
CA LYS A 86 35.02 37.89 0.41
C LYS A 86 36.46 37.81 -0.12
N ALA A 87 36.77 36.86 -0.97
CA ALA A 87 38.06 36.73 -1.64
C ALA A 87 38.30 37.79 -2.73
N GLY A 88 37.30 38.62 -3.01
CA GLY A 88 37.31 39.61 -4.07
C GLY A 88 36.61 39.14 -5.33
N GLY A 89 35.99 40.07 -6.05
CA GLY A 89 35.19 39.81 -7.24
C GLY A 89 33.92 40.67 -7.26
N ASP A 90 33.16 40.55 -8.35
CA ASP A 90 31.93 41.31 -8.54
C ASP A 90 30.76 40.69 -7.72
N ALA A 91 29.86 41.56 -7.27
CA ALA A 91 28.65 41.15 -6.63
C ALA A 91 27.69 40.50 -7.64
N VAL A 92 27.14 39.35 -7.31
CA VAL A 92 26.17 38.60 -8.12
C VAL A 92 24.79 38.91 -7.60
N GLU A 93 23.89 39.43 -8.45
CA GLU A 93 22.49 39.70 -8.10
C GLU A 93 21.73 38.36 -7.94
N ALA A 94 20.95 38.26 -6.89
CA ALA A 94 20.14 37.08 -6.54
C ALA A 94 18.66 37.39 -6.61
N GLU A 95 17.86 36.45 -7.03
CA GLU A 95 16.41 36.58 -7.10
C GLU A 95 15.80 36.54 -5.68
N VAL A 96 15.03 37.53 -5.33
CA VAL A 96 14.23 37.55 -4.09
C VAL A 96 12.90 36.85 -4.38
N LYS A 97 12.66 35.73 -3.73
CA LYS A 97 11.44 34.91 -3.92
C LYS A 97 10.30 35.34 -3.00
N THR A 98 10.62 35.66 -1.76
CA THR A 98 9.68 36.16 -0.77
C THR A 98 10.17 37.50 -0.27
N GLN A 99 9.30 38.51 -0.24
CA GLN A 99 9.59 39.84 0.29
C GLN A 99 8.52 40.23 1.28
N GLU A 100 8.85 40.13 2.56
CA GLU A 100 8.03 40.60 3.68
C GLU A 100 8.77 41.72 4.43
N ASP A 101 8.10 42.40 5.35
CA ASP A 101 8.68 43.54 6.07
C ASP A 101 9.85 43.12 6.99
N GLU A 102 9.83 41.86 7.46
CA GLU A 102 10.84 41.31 8.37
C GLU A 102 11.60 40.12 7.80
N LEU A 103 11.31 39.66 6.57
CA LEU A 103 11.87 38.48 5.97
C LEU A 103 12.05 38.63 4.45
N LEU A 104 13.24 38.20 3.98
CA LEU A 104 13.50 37.95 2.58
C LEU A 104 14.00 36.53 2.39
N ASP A 105 13.38 35.79 1.46
CA ASP A 105 13.91 34.53 0.95
C ASP A 105 14.58 34.79 -0.39
N ILE A 106 15.85 34.42 -0.48
CA ILE A 106 16.74 34.75 -1.58
C ILE A 106 17.20 33.46 -2.24
N GLN A 107 16.96 33.31 -3.52
CA GLN A 107 17.49 32.20 -4.32
C GLN A 107 19.00 32.37 -4.50
N ILE A 108 19.77 31.43 -4.00
CA ILE A 108 21.25 31.46 -4.18
C ILE A 108 21.57 31.22 -5.67
N PRO A 109 22.29 32.13 -6.33
CA PRO A 109 22.60 31.98 -7.76
C PRO A 109 23.39 30.72 -8.07
N ALA A 110 23.00 30.02 -9.13
CA ALA A 110 23.66 28.79 -9.59
C ALA A 110 25.13 29.01 -10.01
N THR A 111 25.51 30.25 -10.27
CA THR A 111 26.88 30.62 -10.74
C THR A 111 27.88 30.82 -9.61
N LEU A 112 27.44 30.78 -8.37
CA LEU A 112 28.33 30.97 -7.21
C LEU A 112 29.16 29.72 -6.97
N ALA A 113 30.47 29.92 -6.84
CA ALA A 113 31.37 28.86 -6.44
C ALA A 113 31.37 28.71 -4.90
N PRO A 114 31.74 27.54 -4.38
CA PRO A 114 31.93 27.36 -2.94
C PRO A 114 32.90 28.35 -2.33
N GLY A 115 32.63 28.88 -1.15
CA GLY A 115 33.45 29.84 -0.42
C GLY A 115 32.67 30.86 0.37
N ASP A 116 33.38 31.81 0.98
CA ASP A 116 32.82 32.85 1.83
C ASP A 116 32.32 34.06 1.02
N TYR A 117 31.10 34.48 1.34
CA TYR A 117 30.39 35.61 0.74
C TYR A 117 29.85 36.56 1.78
N THR A 118 29.44 37.73 1.36
CA THR A 118 28.57 38.63 2.10
C THR A 118 27.27 38.82 1.31
N ILE A 119 26.12 38.75 2.03
CA ILE A 119 24.81 39.13 1.50
C ILE A 119 24.61 40.62 1.75
N SER A 120 24.31 41.39 0.71
CA SER A 120 23.88 42.78 0.80
C SER A 120 22.51 42.95 0.15
N VAL A 121 21.73 43.90 0.68
CA VAL A 121 20.37 44.18 0.21
C VAL A 121 20.22 45.64 -0.10
N THR A 122 19.54 45.96 -1.21
CA THR A 122 19.17 47.28 -1.61
C THR A 122 17.65 47.37 -1.75
N THR A 123 17.01 48.22 -0.97
CA THR A 123 15.59 48.55 -1.14
C THR A 123 15.41 49.58 -2.24
N PRO A 124 14.19 49.86 -2.72
CA PRO A 124 13.93 50.92 -3.69
C PRO A 124 14.39 52.31 -3.24
N PHE A 125 14.58 52.49 -1.94
CA PHE A 125 14.82 53.82 -1.35
C PHE A 125 16.24 54.01 -0.79
N GLU A 126 16.91 52.90 -0.44
CA GLU A 126 18.27 52.94 0.12
C GLU A 126 19.04 51.64 -0.05
N LYS A 127 20.36 51.72 -0.03
CA LYS A 127 21.24 50.62 0.15
C LYS A 127 21.43 50.41 1.65
N ILE A 128 21.16 49.18 2.14
CA ILE A 128 21.38 48.85 3.54
C ILE A 128 22.89 48.67 3.78
N GLU A 129 23.44 49.44 4.74
CA GLU A 129 24.89 49.44 5.02
C GLU A 129 25.37 48.14 5.63
N LYS A 130 24.55 47.47 6.44
CA LYS A 130 24.90 46.22 7.06
C LYS A 130 24.85 45.07 6.04
N THR A 131 25.90 44.26 6.00
CA THR A 131 25.98 43.00 5.25
C THR A 131 25.99 41.82 6.19
N LEU A 132 25.56 40.67 5.71
CA LEU A 132 25.57 39.41 6.47
C LEU A 132 26.56 38.43 5.87
N ASP A 133 27.31 37.76 6.71
CA ASP A 133 28.21 36.69 6.29
C ASP A 133 27.42 35.46 5.88
N PHE A 134 27.88 34.81 4.82
CA PHE A 134 27.26 33.60 4.28
C PHE A 134 28.29 32.71 3.61
N GLU A 135 28.24 31.41 3.84
CA GLU A 135 29.10 30.42 3.18
C GLU A 135 28.35 29.71 2.08
N ILE A 136 28.90 29.66 0.87
CA ILE A 136 28.41 28.77 -0.20
C ILE A 136 29.15 27.45 -0.06
N LEU A 137 28.38 26.40 0.25
CA LEU A 137 28.89 25.03 0.39
C LEU A 137 29.07 24.37 -0.98
N PRO A 138 29.99 23.40 -1.10
CA PRO A 138 30.06 22.54 -2.28
C PRO A 138 28.73 21.80 -2.46
N ASN A 139 28.15 21.84 -3.65
CA ASN A 139 26.89 21.14 -3.91
C ASN A 139 27.03 19.65 -3.63
N PRO A 140 25.97 19.00 -3.13
CA PRO A 140 25.94 17.55 -3.00
C PRO A 140 26.19 16.86 -4.35
N VAL A 141 26.93 15.78 -4.35
CA VAL A 141 27.25 14.99 -5.55
C VAL A 141 26.85 13.54 -5.31
N LEU A 142 25.95 13.03 -6.12
CA LEU A 142 25.52 11.64 -6.05
C LEU A 142 26.66 10.71 -6.49
N THR A 143 26.99 9.73 -5.66
CA THR A 143 28.05 8.75 -5.92
C THR A 143 27.46 7.40 -6.33
N SER A 144 26.45 6.89 -5.61
CA SER A 144 25.77 5.65 -5.98
C SER A 144 24.35 5.56 -5.42
N ILE A 145 23.55 4.78 -6.12
CA ILE A 145 22.23 4.30 -5.66
C ILE A 145 22.20 2.79 -5.87
N GLU A 146 22.02 2.03 -4.82
CA GLU A 146 22.00 0.57 -4.91
C GLU A 146 20.96 -0.05 -3.96
N PRO A 147 20.19 -1.06 -4.42
CA PRO A 147 20.10 -1.54 -5.79
C PRO A 147 19.28 -0.60 -6.69
N LEU A 148 19.43 -0.72 -8.01
CA LEU A 148 18.59 0.00 -9.01
C LEU A 148 17.37 -0.79 -9.45
N LYS A 149 17.05 -1.88 -8.75
CA LYS A 149 15.83 -2.66 -8.93
C LYS A 149 15.39 -3.28 -7.61
N GLY A 150 14.11 -3.45 -7.43
CA GLY A 150 13.58 -4.06 -6.23
C GLY A 150 12.06 -4.06 -6.16
N TYR A 151 11.55 -4.65 -5.10
CA TYR A 151 10.12 -4.69 -4.80
C TYR A 151 9.69 -3.47 -3.99
N VAL A 152 8.39 -3.23 -3.95
CA VAL A 152 7.80 -2.28 -3.00
C VAL A 152 8.25 -2.61 -1.58
N GLY A 153 8.70 -1.58 -0.85
CA GLY A 153 9.23 -1.71 0.51
C GLY A 153 10.70 -2.14 0.60
N ALA A 154 11.35 -2.45 -0.52
CA ALA A 154 12.80 -2.73 -0.53
C ALA A 154 13.60 -1.50 -0.08
N THR A 155 14.72 -1.74 0.59
CA THR A 155 15.64 -0.69 1.01
C THR A 155 16.62 -0.37 -0.12
N VAL A 156 16.75 0.92 -0.42
CA VAL A 156 17.73 1.46 -1.38
C VAL A 156 18.72 2.30 -0.62
N THR A 157 20.01 2.04 -0.81
CA THR A 157 21.10 2.80 -0.21
C THR A 157 21.57 3.86 -1.21
N VAL A 158 21.69 5.09 -0.74
CA VAL A 158 22.19 6.23 -1.49
C VAL A 158 23.48 6.72 -0.84
N VAL A 159 24.51 6.89 -1.65
CA VAL A 159 25.78 7.49 -1.24
C VAL A 159 26.00 8.78 -2.01
N ALA A 160 26.30 9.84 -1.30
CA ALA A 160 26.60 11.14 -1.90
C ALA A 160 27.69 11.87 -1.10
N GLU A 161 28.43 12.75 -1.77
CA GLU A 161 29.44 13.62 -1.16
C GLU A 161 28.86 15.00 -0.85
N ASN A 162 29.50 15.74 0.03
CA ASN A 162 29.16 17.12 0.40
C ASN A 162 27.76 17.28 0.98
N LEU A 163 27.28 16.29 1.73
CA LEU A 163 25.94 16.35 2.35
C LEU A 163 25.85 17.36 3.49
N GLY A 164 26.98 17.73 4.10
CA GLY A 164 26.99 18.59 5.30
C GLY A 164 26.24 17.96 6.46
N THR A 165 25.66 18.80 7.31
CA THR A 165 24.72 18.33 8.35
C THR A 165 23.37 18.11 7.68
N ILE A 166 22.96 16.84 7.55
CA ILE A 166 21.75 16.47 6.84
C ILE A 166 20.70 15.89 7.79
N ALA A 167 19.46 16.31 7.63
CA ALA A 167 18.28 15.70 8.24
C ALA A 167 17.41 15.02 7.17
N LYS A 168 16.52 14.13 7.57
CA LYS A 168 15.65 13.44 6.61
C LYS A 168 14.72 14.39 5.84
N GLU A 169 14.39 15.53 6.44
CA GLU A 169 13.55 16.60 5.86
C GLU A 169 14.26 17.33 4.71
N ASP A 170 15.59 17.26 4.67
CA ASP A 170 16.40 17.87 3.61
C ASP A 170 16.47 17.02 2.34
N ILE A 171 15.98 15.77 2.42
CA ILE A 171 16.03 14.80 1.32
C ILE A 171 14.65 14.59 0.74
N GLN A 172 14.52 14.77 -0.57
CA GLN A 172 13.35 14.34 -1.33
C GLN A 172 13.82 13.44 -2.46
N MET A 173 13.47 12.17 -2.41
CA MET A 173 13.71 11.21 -3.48
C MET A 173 12.38 10.73 -4.02
N MET A 174 12.22 10.73 -5.34
CA MET A 174 10.99 10.38 -6.03
C MET A 174 11.19 9.15 -6.89
N PHE A 175 10.23 8.24 -6.83
CA PHE A 175 10.07 7.10 -7.72
C PHE A 175 8.91 7.41 -8.68
N GLY A 176 9.22 7.94 -9.86
CA GLY A 176 8.24 8.60 -10.72
C GLY A 176 7.65 9.83 -10.02
N GLU A 177 6.33 9.82 -9.79
CA GLU A 177 5.61 10.88 -9.07
C GLU A 177 5.41 10.57 -7.57
N THR A 178 5.88 9.42 -7.09
CA THR A 178 5.65 8.96 -5.71
C THR A 178 6.91 9.16 -4.87
N PRO A 179 6.82 9.85 -3.73
CA PRO A 179 7.97 10.05 -2.85
C PRO A 179 8.41 8.75 -2.18
N ALA A 180 9.72 8.59 -2.01
CA ALA A 180 10.30 7.55 -1.20
C ALA A 180 9.78 7.62 0.25
N THR A 181 9.77 6.49 0.94
CA THR A 181 9.37 6.40 2.34
C THR A 181 10.54 5.99 3.22
N ASP A 182 10.38 6.14 4.54
CA ASP A 182 11.30 5.66 5.56
C ASP A 182 12.78 6.06 5.32
N ILE A 183 13.01 7.36 5.10
CA ILE A 183 14.36 7.90 4.95
C ILE A 183 15.11 7.76 6.28
N THR A 184 16.29 7.15 6.24
CA THR A 184 17.16 6.95 7.41
C THR A 184 18.58 7.37 7.08
N ILE A 185 19.11 8.34 7.84
CA ILE A 185 20.52 8.76 7.73
C ILE A 185 21.38 7.70 8.42
N VAL A 186 22.36 7.17 7.68
CA VAL A 186 23.29 6.16 8.16
C VAL A 186 24.57 6.81 8.67
N ASP A 187 25.15 7.73 7.87
CA ASP A 187 26.34 8.51 8.21
C ASP A 187 26.38 9.81 7.38
N GLU A 188 27.50 10.55 7.41
CA GLU A 188 27.70 11.85 6.75
C GLU A 188 27.66 11.78 5.22
N SER A 189 27.67 10.60 4.64
CA SER A 189 27.69 10.39 3.18
C SER A 189 26.63 9.41 2.70
N THR A 190 25.91 8.74 3.61
CA THR A 190 25.05 7.60 3.30
C THR A 190 23.70 7.74 3.97
N PHE A 191 22.65 7.53 3.21
CA PHE A 191 21.30 7.35 3.74
C PHE A 191 20.58 6.23 3.00
N THR A 192 19.52 5.72 3.60
CA THR A 192 18.66 4.72 2.99
C THR A 192 17.23 5.24 2.84
N VAL A 193 16.56 4.76 1.81
CA VAL A 193 15.13 5.01 1.58
C VAL A 193 14.44 3.70 1.27
N LYS A 194 13.13 3.65 1.44
CA LYS A 194 12.33 2.52 0.97
C LYS A 194 11.56 2.86 -0.29
N VAL A 195 11.49 1.88 -1.19
CA VAL A 195 10.65 1.94 -2.37
C VAL A 195 9.20 2.10 -1.94
N PRO A 196 8.49 3.15 -2.38
CA PRO A 196 7.12 3.40 -1.95
C PRO A 196 6.13 2.40 -2.56
N SER A 197 4.90 2.37 -2.04
CA SER A 197 3.81 1.60 -2.65
C SER A 197 3.45 2.16 -4.02
N LEU A 198 3.66 1.36 -5.04
CA LEU A 198 3.41 1.69 -6.44
C LEU A 198 2.52 0.64 -7.08
N THR A 199 1.68 1.06 -8.02
CA THR A 199 0.82 0.17 -8.82
C THR A 199 1.40 -0.12 -10.21
N THR A 200 2.45 0.60 -10.59
CA THR A 200 3.15 0.43 -11.87
C THR A 200 4.42 -0.36 -11.65
N PHE A 201 4.66 -1.36 -12.47
CA PHE A 201 5.87 -2.18 -12.47
C PHE A 201 6.73 -1.88 -13.68
N GLY A 202 8.01 -2.25 -13.63
CA GLY A 202 9.00 -1.97 -14.65
C GLY A 202 9.81 -0.72 -14.35
N GLU A 203 10.47 -0.17 -15.38
CA GLU A 203 11.36 0.97 -15.25
C GLU A 203 10.58 2.27 -15.01
N ILE A 204 10.95 3.00 -13.98
CA ILE A 204 10.39 4.31 -13.62
C ILE A 204 11.53 5.32 -13.40
N PRO A 205 11.31 6.61 -13.68
CA PRO A 205 12.34 7.63 -13.47
C PRO A 205 12.56 7.87 -11.96
N LEU A 206 13.84 8.10 -11.59
CA LEU A 206 14.23 8.61 -10.30
C LEU A 206 14.58 10.08 -10.38
N SER A 207 14.18 10.84 -9.38
CA SER A 207 14.68 12.20 -9.14
C SER A 207 14.93 12.42 -7.67
N MET A 208 15.85 13.32 -7.36
CA MET A 208 16.21 13.60 -5.96
C MET A 208 16.63 15.05 -5.80
N THR A 209 16.22 15.66 -4.68
CA THR A 209 16.76 16.92 -4.20
C THR A 209 17.33 16.73 -2.80
N ILE A 210 18.45 17.38 -2.52
CA ILE A 210 19.10 17.41 -1.21
C ILE A 210 19.33 18.88 -0.85
N HIS A 211 18.88 19.32 0.32
CA HIS A 211 18.88 20.72 0.74
C HIS A 211 18.26 21.68 -0.31
N GLY A 212 17.25 21.20 -1.05
CA GLY A 212 16.62 21.95 -2.14
C GLY A 212 17.44 22.04 -3.45
N VAL A 213 18.62 21.40 -3.49
CA VAL A 213 19.44 21.30 -4.70
C VAL A 213 19.03 20.06 -5.49
N GLU A 214 18.67 20.24 -6.76
CA GLU A 214 18.36 19.12 -7.64
C GLU A 214 19.62 18.33 -7.99
N MET A 215 19.57 17.01 -7.77
CA MET A 215 20.70 16.13 -8.00
C MET A 215 20.78 15.70 -9.47
N ASN A 216 22.00 15.70 -9.99
CA ASN A 216 22.26 15.07 -11.28
C ASN A 216 22.25 13.55 -11.12
N MET A 217 21.19 12.90 -11.56
CA MET A 217 21.00 11.46 -11.39
C MET A 217 21.91 10.60 -12.30
N GLY A 218 22.39 11.13 -13.43
CA GLY A 218 23.31 10.41 -14.33
C GLY A 218 22.81 9.00 -14.65
N ASP A 219 23.65 7.99 -14.34
CA ASP A 219 23.34 6.56 -14.55
C ASP A 219 22.29 6.01 -13.58
N TYR A 220 21.90 6.79 -12.57
CA TYR A 220 20.90 6.42 -11.54
C TYR A 220 19.52 7.04 -11.80
N ALA A 221 19.27 7.50 -13.03
CA ALA A 221 18.03 8.21 -13.37
C ALA A 221 16.79 7.30 -13.46
N ALA A 222 16.94 5.98 -13.31
CA ALA A 222 15.83 5.02 -13.38
C ALA A 222 15.97 3.91 -12.35
N PHE A 223 14.82 3.38 -11.94
CA PHE A 223 14.69 2.23 -11.04
C PHE A 223 13.70 1.23 -11.62
N GLU A 224 14.05 -0.06 -11.59
CA GLU A 224 13.15 -1.14 -12.02
C GLU A 224 12.32 -1.65 -10.84
N ILE A 225 11.01 -1.36 -10.84
CA ILE A 225 10.06 -1.92 -9.86
C ILE A 225 9.70 -3.32 -10.28
N LEU A 226 10.04 -4.30 -9.44
CA LEU A 226 9.71 -5.69 -9.67
C LEU A 226 8.28 -6.01 -9.20
N ALA A 227 7.54 -6.76 -10.02
CA ALA A 227 6.27 -7.31 -9.60
C ALA A 227 6.50 -8.40 -8.54
N SER A 228 5.86 -8.27 -7.38
CA SER A 228 5.91 -9.28 -6.33
C SER A 228 5.38 -10.63 -6.85
N PRO A 229 5.97 -11.75 -6.42
CA PRO A 229 5.44 -13.06 -6.71
C PRO A 229 3.98 -13.20 -6.24
N VAL A 230 3.16 -13.90 -7.02
CA VAL A 230 1.73 -14.11 -6.71
C VAL A 230 1.40 -15.57 -6.91
N ILE A 231 0.69 -16.19 -5.95
CA ILE A 231 0.08 -17.50 -6.09
C ILE A 231 -1.34 -17.31 -6.62
N THR A 232 -1.65 -17.95 -7.76
CA THR A 232 -2.98 -17.87 -8.39
C THR A 232 -3.84 -19.10 -8.11
N SER A 233 -3.24 -20.28 -7.96
CA SER A 233 -3.94 -21.50 -7.56
C SER A 233 -3.01 -22.49 -6.90
N VAL A 234 -3.59 -23.37 -6.07
CA VAL A 234 -2.92 -24.49 -5.45
C VAL A 234 -3.79 -25.72 -5.62
N GLU A 235 -3.22 -26.78 -6.15
CA GLU A 235 -3.87 -28.06 -6.41
C GLU A 235 -2.98 -29.23 -6.02
N THR A 236 -3.58 -30.40 -5.83
CA THR A 236 -2.86 -31.64 -5.54
C THR A 236 -3.29 -32.78 -6.45
N ASP A 237 -2.46 -33.80 -6.56
CA ASP A 237 -2.79 -35.05 -7.23
C ASP A 237 -3.54 -36.03 -6.31
N ASN A 238 -4.10 -35.54 -5.20
CA ASN A 238 -4.87 -36.35 -4.26
C ASN A 238 -6.08 -37.02 -4.93
N LYS A 239 -6.38 -38.24 -4.56
CA LYS A 239 -7.44 -39.03 -5.20
C LYS A 239 -8.85 -38.70 -4.75
N PHE A 240 -8.99 -37.98 -3.63
CA PHE A 240 -10.29 -37.52 -3.11
C PHE A 240 -10.66 -36.15 -3.66
N SER A 241 -9.69 -35.22 -3.68
CA SER A 241 -9.92 -33.84 -4.12
C SER A 241 -8.61 -33.18 -4.48
N SER A 242 -8.62 -32.29 -5.47
CA SER A 242 -7.47 -31.43 -5.77
C SER A 242 -7.18 -30.39 -4.68
N LYS A 243 -8.08 -30.26 -3.69
CA LYS A 243 -7.90 -29.42 -2.49
C LYS A 243 -7.58 -30.21 -1.23
N ALA A 244 -7.45 -31.54 -1.34
CA ALA A 244 -6.97 -32.39 -0.24
C ALA A 244 -5.50 -32.75 -0.48
N VAL A 245 -4.74 -32.91 0.59
CA VAL A 245 -3.32 -33.30 0.52
C VAL A 245 -2.99 -34.34 1.59
N GLN A 246 -2.16 -35.30 1.23
CA GLN A 246 -1.60 -36.33 2.10
C GLN A 246 -0.11 -36.45 1.83
N VAL A 247 0.63 -37.03 2.77
CA VAL A 247 2.01 -37.39 2.54
C VAL A 247 2.14 -38.27 1.29
N GLY A 248 3.03 -37.91 0.39
CA GLY A 248 3.24 -38.57 -0.91
C GLY A 248 2.44 -37.96 -2.06
N ASN A 249 1.56 -37.01 -1.81
CA ASN A 249 0.97 -36.22 -2.90
C ASN A 249 1.93 -35.13 -3.39
N THR A 250 1.81 -34.83 -4.67
CA THR A 250 2.41 -33.62 -5.27
C THR A 250 1.46 -32.45 -5.15
N VAL A 251 1.97 -31.37 -4.57
CA VAL A 251 1.29 -30.07 -4.55
C VAL A 251 1.79 -29.26 -5.72
N THR A 252 0.89 -28.81 -6.60
CA THR A 252 1.20 -27.93 -7.73
C THR A 252 0.72 -26.51 -7.40
N ILE A 253 1.66 -25.59 -7.35
CA ILE A 253 1.42 -24.17 -7.07
C ILE A 253 1.63 -23.40 -8.37
N LYS A 254 0.60 -22.71 -8.84
CA LYS A 254 0.65 -21.85 -10.02
C LYS A 254 0.70 -20.40 -9.58
N GLY A 255 1.38 -19.58 -10.37
CA GLY A 255 1.52 -18.15 -10.06
C GLY A 255 2.37 -17.41 -11.07
N THR A 256 3.03 -16.35 -10.61
CA THR A 256 3.98 -15.55 -11.40
C THR A 256 5.11 -15.05 -10.52
N GLY A 257 6.27 -14.76 -11.11
CA GLY A 257 7.40 -14.15 -10.43
C GLY A 257 8.20 -15.10 -9.53
N PHE A 258 8.05 -16.40 -9.63
CA PHE A 258 8.68 -17.37 -8.74
C PHE A 258 10.21 -17.49 -8.90
N ARG A 259 10.77 -16.93 -9.98
CA ARG A 259 12.22 -16.88 -10.24
C ARG A 259 12.84 -15.49 -10.05
N ASN A 260 12.02 -14.50 -9.71
CA ASN A 260 12.51 -13.13 -9.58
C ASN A 260 13.32 -12.90 -8.30
N SER A 261 13.13 -13.74 -7.28
CA SER A 261 13.85 -13.70 -6.00
C SER A 261 14.04 -15.10 -5.45
N THR A 262 14.95 -15.25 -4.50
CA THR A 262 15.18 -16.52 -3.78
C THR A 262 14.07 -16.75 -2.76
N ILE A 263 13.55 -17.99 -2.74
CA ILE A 263 12.61 -18.40 -1.69
C ILE A 263 13.43 -18.81 -0.45
N SER A 264 13.27 -18.05 0.63
CA SER A 264 13.94 -18.32 1.91
C SER A 264 13.15 -19.28 2.81
N SER A 265 11.84 -19.36 2.64
CA SER A 265 10.97 -20.27 3.39
C SER A 265 9.72 -20.61 2.58
N ALA A 266 9.28 -21.86 2.70
CA ALA A 266 7.99 -22.33 2.17
C ALA A 266 7.33 -23.18 3.25
N THR A 267 6.10 -22.89 3.64
CA THR A 267 5.42 -23.57 4.74
C THR A 267 3.98 -23.93 4.40
N PHE A 268 3.51 -25.02 5.03
CA PHE A 268 2.12 -25.46 5.09
C PHE A 268 1.84 -26.15 6.42
N GLY A 269 0.73 -25.84 7.06
CA GLY A 269 0.38 -26.44 8.37
C GLY A 269 1.43 -26.21 9.46
N GLY A 270 2.12 -25.06 9.40
CA GLY A 270 3.19 -24.70 10.33
C GLY A 270 4.50 -25.47 10.15
N GLN A 271 4.66 -26.23 9.06
CA GLN A 271 5.84 -27.06 8.75
C GLN A 271 6.41 -26.69 7.40
N ASP A 272 7.72 -26.89 7.25
CA ASP A 272 8.42 -26.64 6.01
C ASP A 272 7.94 -27.58 4.88
N LEU A 273 7.79 -27.01 3.69
CA LEU A 273 7.53 -27.73 2.45
C LEU A 273 8.84 -28.08 1.75
N ASN A 274 8.93 -29.33 1.26
CA ASN A 274 9.93 -29.69 0.26
C ASN A 274 9.41 -29.22 -1.11
N TYR A 275 10.07 -28.25 -1.75
CA TYR A 275 9.62 -27.67 -3.00
C TYR A 275 10.69 -27.65 -4.09
N THR A 276 10.24 -27.49 -5.33
CA THR A 276 11.07 -27.28 -6.51
C THR A 276 10.43 -26.21 -7.38
N VAL A 277 11.18 -25.15 -7.71
CA VAL A 277 10.75 -24.12 -8.67
C VAL A 277 10.92 -24.67 -10.09
N VAL A 278 9.84 -25.07 -10.70
CA VAL A 278 9.82 -25.64 -12.07
C VAL A 278 10.03 -24.54 -13.10
N SER A 279 9.30 -23.44 -12.95
CA SER A 279 9.33 -22.28 -13.85
C SER A 279 9.03 -20.99 -13.07
N ASP A 280 9.02 -19.87 -13.77
CA ASP A 280 8.55 -18.60 -13.20
C ASP A 280 7.07 -18.64 -12.78
N THR A 281 6.30 -19.61 -13.31
CA THR A 281 4.85 -19.72 -13.10
C THR A 281 4.43 -21.01 -12.39
N GLU A 282 5.37 -21.85 -12.00
CA GLU A 282 5.08 -23.15 -11.39
C GLU A 282 6.10 -23.56 -10.34
N ILE A 283 5.60 -23.94 -9.18
CA ILE A 283 6.33 -24.64 -8.13
C ILE A 283 5.63 -25.97 -7.86
N THR A 284 6.41 -27.04 -7.69
CA THR A 284 5.92 -28.31 -7.14
C THR A 284 6.43 -28.49 -5.73
N ALA A 285 5.59 -29.06 -4.86
CA ALA A 285 5.95 -29.28 -3.47
C ALA A 285 5.36 -30.60 -2.92
N SER A 286 5.83 -31.01 -1.75
CA SER A 286 5.26 -32.12 -0.98
C SER A 286 5.20 -31.78 0.50
N VAL A 287 4.18 -32.30 1.18
CA VAL A 287 3.93 -32.03 2.60
C VAL A 287 4.58 -33.10 3.48
N SER A 288 4.97 -32.73 4.68
CA SER A 288 5.54 -33.65 5.68
C SER A 288 4.44 -34.26 6.57
N GLU A 289 4.79 -35.40 7.24
CA GLU A 289 3.91 -36.03 8.22
C GLU A 289 3.59 -35.16 9.45
N GLN A 290 4.45 -34.17 9.73
CA GLN A 290 4.32 -33.28 10.86
C GLN A 290 3.26 -32.19 10.63
N CYS A 291 2.87 -31.91 9.38
CA CYS A 291 1.80 -30.93 9.08
C CYS A 291 0.54 -31.28 9.88
N ALA A 292 -0.09 -30.28 10.46
CA ALA A 292 -1.35 -30.44 11.20
C ALA A 292 -2.47 -30.92 10.26
N GLU A 293 -3.37 -31.76 10.76
CA GLU A 293 -4.60 -32.12 10.06
C GLU A 293 -5.52 -30.88 9.96
N GLY A 294 -6.24 -30.77 8.84
CA GLY A 294 -7.19 -29.70 8.59
C GLY A 294 -6.75 -28.74 7.50
N GLU A 295 -7.51 -27.66 7.35
CA GLU A 295 -7.30 -26.66 6.31
C GLU A 295 -6.23 -25.64 6.68
N ASP A 296 -5.30 -25.43 5.76
CA ASP A 296 -4.31 -24.36 5.88
C ASP A 296 -3.93 -23.81 4.48
N VAL A 297 -3.18 -22.71 4.47
CA VAL A 297 -2.66 -22.04 3.29
C VAL A 297 -1.19 -22.37 3.09
N ILE A 298 -0.71 -22.22 1.85
CA ILE A 298 0.73 -22.26 1.56
C ILE A 298 1.27 -20.83 1.66
N THR A 299 2.38 -20.69 2.37
CA THR A 299 3.08 -19.41 2.54
C THR A 299 4.51 -19.53 2.03
N PHE A 300 4.92 -18.61 1.16
CA PHE A 300 6.30 -18.44 0.73
C PHE A 300 6.85 -17.10 1.26
N LYS A 301 8.10 -17.15 1.72
CA LYS A 301 8.93 -15.97 1.97
C LYS A 301 9.99 -15.87 0.89
N PHE A 302 10.08 -14.72 0.26
CA PHE A 302 11.12 -14.41 -0.70
C PHE A 302 12.07 -13.40 -0.06
N ASP A 303 13.39 -13.53 -0.33
CA ASP A 303 14.42 -12.75 0.36
C ASP A 303 14.23 -11.24 0.23
N ASP A 304 13.85 -10.79 -0.96
CA ASP A 304 13.73 -9.35 -1.26
C ASP A 304 12.28 -8.83 -1.22
N VAL A 305 11.30 -9.68 -0.85
CA VAL A 305 9.88 -9.33 -0.78
C VAL A 305 9.47 -9.14 0.67
N VAL A 306 9.03 -7.93 1.00
CA VAL A 306 8.73 -7.53 2.40
C VAL A 306 7.52 -8.26 2.97
N VAL A 307 6.57 -8.66 2.12
CA VAL A 307 5.33 -9.31 2.53
C VAL A 307 5.32 -10.77 2.10
N ASP A 308 4.97 -11.66 3.01
CA ASP A 308 4.83 -13.09 2.71
C ASP A 308 3.79 -13.31 1.60
N VAL A 309 4.11 -14.20 0.66
CA VAL A 309 3.22 -14.58 -0.45
C VAL A 309 2.38 -15.77 -0.02
N VAL A 310 1.11 -15.53 0.22
CA VAL A 310 0.17 -16.52 0.76
C VAL A 310 -0.84 -16.95 -0.30
N SER A 311 -1.14 -18.24 -0.36
CA SER A 311 -2.19 -18.75 -1.25
C SER A 311 -3.58 -18.29 -0.78
N SER A 312 -4.44 -17.89 -1.72
CA SER A 312 -5.87 -17.70 -1.45
C SER A 312 -6.61 -19.02 -1.27
N ASP A 313 -6.14 -20.05 -1.97
CA ASP A 313 -6.66 -21.40 -1.86
C ASP A 313 -6.13 -22.09 -0.60
N LYS A 314 -7.02 -22.77 0.10
CA LYS A 314 -6.65 -23.66 1.19
C LYS A 314 -6.53 -25.10 0.70
N LEU A 315 -5.61 -25.84 1.29
CA LEU A 315 -5.54 -27.29 1.18
C LEU A 315 -5.96 -27.91 2.51
N ASN A 316 -6.65 -29.04 2.44
CA ASN A 316 -7.00 -29.83 3.62
C ASN A 316 -6.05 -31.02 3.79
N MET A 317 -5.22 -30.96 4.83
CA MET A 317 -4.33 -32.07 5.20
C MET A 317 -5.13 -33.22 5.78
N LEU A 318 -5.10 -34.37 5.08
CA LEU A 318 -5.73 -35.59 5.48
C LEU A 318 -4.70 -36.55 6.07
N LYS A 319 -5.00 -37.13 7.23
CA LYS A 319 -4.19 -38.19 7.89
C LYS A 319 -4.94 -39.49 7.94
N ALA A 320 -4.28 -40.55 8.44
CA ALA A 320 -4.96 -41.80 8.73
C ALA A 320 -6.03 -41.55 9.80
N GLY A 321 -7.28 -41.91 9.50
CA GLY A 321 -8.45 -41.68 10.35
C GLY A 321 -9.20 -40.35 10.08
N SER A 322 -8.74 -39.49 9.16
CA SER A 322 -9.47 -38.31 8.74
C SER A 322 -10.83 -38.68 8.16
N ASP A 323 -11.83 -37.86 8.46
CA ASP A 323 -13.14 -37.98 7.85
C ASP A 323 -13.12 -37.45 6.40
N ILE A 324 -13.33 -38.37 5.46
CA ILE A 324 -13.33 -38.08 4.02
C ILE A 324 -14.73 -38.01 3.42
N SER A 325 -15.78 -38.08 4.24
CA SER A 325 -17.17 -38.12 3.79
C SER A 325 -17.51 -36.99 2.81
N ASP A 326 -17.07 -35.79 3.09
CA ASP A 326 -17.37 -34.59 2.30
C ASP A 326 -16.70 -34.59 0.91
N TYR A 327 -15.72 -35.48 0.68
CA TYR A 327 -15.05 -35.61 -0.62
C TYR A 327 -15.68 -36.69 -1.51
N ILE A 328 -16.40 -37.64 -0.91
CA ILE A 328 -16.92 -38.81 -1.63
C ILE A 328 -18.43 -38.95 -1.57
N LEU A 329 -19.08 -38.30 -0.64
CA LEU A 329 -20.51 -38.37 -0.41
C LEU A 329 -21.11 -36.96 -0.45
N THR A 330 -22.40 -36.89 -0.75
CA THR A 330 -23.13 -35.64 -0.80
C THR A 330 -24.20 -35.60 0.28
N ASN A 331 -24.29 -34.50 1.01
CA ASN A 331 -25.40 -34.27 1.95
C ASN A 331 -25.54 -35.40 3.00
N VAL A 332 -24.43 -35.73 3.67
CA VAL A 332 -24.37 -36.82 4.68
C VAL A 332 -24.16 -36.33 6.09
N LYS A 333 -24.00 -35.05 6.29
CA LYS A 333 -23.85 -34.36 7.58
C LYS A 333 -24.91 -33.30 7.76
N GLN A 334 -25.31 -33.06 9.00
CA GLN A 334 -26.17 -31.93 9.33
C GLN A 334 -25.40 -30.59 9.19
N PRO A 335 -26.07 -29.52 8.74
CA PRO A 335 -27.46 -29.49 8.28
C PRO A 335 -27.64 -30.13 6.91
N PHE A 336 -28.64 -30.98 6.76
CA PHE A 336 -28.94 -31.60 5.47
C PHE A 336 -29.58 -30.61 4.49
N GLU A 337 -29.31 -30.78 3.22
CA GLU A 337 -29.88 -29.97 2.15
C GLU A 337 -31.13 -30.60 1.54
N SER A 338 -32.18 -29.80 1.42
CA SER A 338 -33.43 -30.15 0.75
C SER A 338 -33.45 -29.64 -0.68
N LYS A 339 -33.84 -30.50 -1.64
CA LYS A 339 -34.04 -30.11 -3.04
C LYS A 339 -35.07 -28.98 -3.19
N GLU A 340 -36.09 -28.98 -2.37
CA GLU A 340 -37.16 -27.98 -2.37
C GLU A 340 -36.82 -26.72 -1.57
N GLY A 341 -35.63 -26.66 -0.97
CA GLY A 341 -35.21 -25.55 -0.11
C GLY A 341 -36.02 -25.40 1.18
N LYS A 342 -36.70 -26.49 1.65
CA LYS A 342 -37.49 -26.47 2.84
C LYS A 342 -36.62 -26.46 4.09
N THR A 343 -37.09 -25.76 5.10
CA THR A 343 -36.49 -25.69 6.43
C THR A 343 -37.29 -26.49 7.49
N SER A 344 -38.43 -27.05 7.11
CA SER A 344 -39.26 -27.86 7.99
C SER A 344 -40.08 -28.91 7.23
N GLY A 345 -40.37 -30.03 7.89
CA GLY A 345 -41.18 -31.10 7.36
C GLY A 345 -40.47 -32.01 6.35
N HIS A 346 -41.26 -32.86 5.71
CA HIS A 346 -40.75 -33.84 4.75
C HIS A 346 -40.31 -33.19 3.42
N CYS A 347 -39.16 -33.61 2.89
CA CYS A 347 -38.61 -33.13 1.65
C CYS A 347 -37.64 -34.17 1.03
N THR A 348 -37.14 -33.86 -0.16
CA THR A 348 -36.19 -34.73 -0.89
C THR A 348 -34.75 -34.35 -0.51
N PRO A 349 -33.92 -35.29 -0.02
CA PRO A 349 -32.52 -34.98 0.26
C PRO A 349 -31.72 -34.85 -1.06
N VAL A 350 -30.89 -33.81 -1.13
CA VAL A 350 -29.98 -33.62 -2.27
C VAL A 350 -28.97 -34.78 -2.32
N GLY A 351 -28.75 -35.33 -3.52
CA GLY A 351 -27.70 -36.34 -3.78
C GLY A 351 -28.05 -37.77 -3.38
N TRP A 352 -29.20 -38.00 -2.75
CA TRP A 352 -29.62 -39.34 -2.37
C TRP A 352 -30.57 -39.96 -3.37
N LYS A 353 -30.41 -41.27 -3.58
CA LYS A 353 -31.25 -42.09 -4.46
C LYS A 353 -31.98 -43.14 -3.66
N PHE A 354 -33.10 -43.60 -4.19
CA PHE A 354 -33.96 -44.60 -3.58
C PHE A 354 -34.24 -45.72 -4.55
N ASN A 355 -34.29 -46.95 -4.03
CA ASN A 355 -34.74 -48.10 -4.75
C ASN A 355 -35.76 -48.86 -3.83
N TYR A 356 -36.97 -49.05 -4.29
CA TYR A 356 -37.99 -49.81 -3.64
C TYR A 356 -37.97 -51.26 -4.11
N GLY A 357 -37.77 -52.19 -3.22
CA GLY A 357 -37.93 -53.59 -3.53
C GLY A 357 -39.36 -53.98 -3.87
N ALA A 358 -39.58 -55.04 -4.64
CA ALA A 358 -40.90 -55.55 -4.99
C ALA A 358 -41.70 -55.86 -3.73
N GLY A 359 -42.83 -55.13 -3.53
CA GLY A 359 -43.81 -55.39 -2.48
C GLY A 359 -45.14 -55.80 -3.12
N ASN A 360 -45.95 -56.57 -2.40
CA ASN A 360 -47.25 -57.06 -2.85
C ASN A 360 -48.34 -55.98 -2.91
N ASP A 361 -48.01 -54.75 -2.86
CA ASP A 361 -48.91 -53.61 -2.64
C ASP A 361 -49.00 -52.56 -3.78
N GLY A 362 -48.45 -52.93 -4.92
CA GLY A 362 -48.63 -52.14 -6.14
C GLY A 362 -47.84 -50.86 -6.25
N PHE A 363 -46.92 -50.57 -5.30
CA PHE A 363 -46.07 -49.41 -5.35
C PHE A 363 -44.61 -49.76 -5.78
N CYS A 364 -44.16 -49.06 -6.82
CA CYS A 364 -42.81 -48.97 -7.33
C CYS A 364 -42.06 -50.28 -7.54
N HIS A 365 -42.09 -50.78 -8.75
CA HIS A 365 -41.46 -52.01 -9.13
C HIS A 365 -40.35 -51.81 -10.18
N ASN A 366 -39.74 -50.67 -10.21
CA ASN A 366 -38.59 -50.51 -11.08
C ASN A 366 -37.29 -50.60 -10.25
N GLU A 367 -36.42 -51.46 -10.68
CA GLU A 367 -35.00 -51.49 -10.22
C GLU A 367 -34.26 -50.21 -10.57
N SER A 368 -34.95 -49.24 -11.17
CA SER A 368 -34.36 -47.95 -11.52
C SER A 368 -34.21 -47.07 -10.27
N GLU A 369 -33.05 -46.45 -10.20
CA GLU A 369 -32.76 -45.41 -9.23
C GLU A 369 -33.66 -44.22 -9.40
N ILE A 370 -34.52 -43.95 -8.43
CA ILE A 370 -35.41 -42.81 -8.46
C ILE A 370 -35.15 -41.85 -7.30
N GLU A 371 -35.36 -40.62 -7.52
CA GLU A 371 -35.51 -39.66 -6.47
C GLU A 371 -36.91 -39.73 -5.87
N MET A 372 -37.01 -39.67 -4.55
CA MET A 372 -38.32 -39.62 -3.88
C MET A 372 -38.72 -38.17 -3.66
N PRO A 373 -39.59 -37.59 -4.48
CA PRO A 373 -40.04 -36.22 -4.24
C PRO A 373 -40.78 -36.07 -2.93
N GLY A 374 -40.28 -35.19 -2.06
CA GLY A 374 -40.93 -34.85 -0.79
C GLY A 374 -40.74 -35.88 0.32
N GLU A 375 -39.84 -36.86 0.18
CA GLU A 375 -39.57 -37.88 1.19
C GLU A 375 -38.07 -38.13 1.34
N GLY A 376 -37.68 -38.85 2.40
CA GLY A 376 -36.27 -39.21 2.63
C GLY A 376 -35.49 -38.24 3.50
N LEU A 377 -35.98 -37.03 3.69
CA LEU A 377 -35.44 -36.05 4.62
C LEU A 377 -36.57 -35.40 5.39
N TYR A 378 -36.43 -35.30 6.69
CA TYR A 378 -37.33 -34.53 7.58
C TYR A 378 -36.54 -33.37 8.18
N MET A 379 -36.86 -32.18 7.74
CA MET A 379 -36.23 -30.94 8.20
C MET A 379 -36.81 -30.47 9.51
N ASN A 380 -35.92 -30.06 10.40
CA ASN A 380 -36.24 -29.48 11.71
C ASN A 380 -35.22 -28.38 12.03
N ASP A 381 -35.38 -27.72 13.16
CA ASP A 381 -34.48 -26.67 13.67
C ASP A 381 -33.07 -27.15 14.03
N GLN A 382 -32.84 -28.46 14.04
CA GLN A 382 -31.51 -29.08 14.26
C GLN A 382 -30.79 -29.49 12.98
N GLY A 383 -31.25 -29.07 11.81
CA GLY A 383 -30.61 -29.34 10.52
C GLY A 383 -31.13 -30.61 9.80
N GLY A 384 -32.22 -31.16 10.26
CA GLY A 384 -32.90 -32.28 9.61
C GLY A 384 -32.37 -33.66 9.94
N LEU A 385 -33.12 -34.68 9.50
CA LEU A 385 -32.82 -36.11 9.67
C LEU A 385 -33.08 -36.84 8.35
N LEU A 386 -32.16 -37.67 7.89
CA LEU A 386 -32.43 -38.63 6.83
C LEU A 386 -33.36 -39.69 7.38
N VAL A 387 -34.51 -39.90 6.74
CA VAL A 387 -35.57 -40.80 7.24
C VAL A 387 -35.99 -41.80 6.20
N ILE A 388 -36.14 -43.03 6.62
CA ILE A 388 -36.84 -44.07 5.89
C ILE A 388 -38.01 -44.51 6.75
N GLN A 389 -39.22 -44.12 6.34
CA GLN A 389 -40.41 -44.47 7.13
C GLN A 389 -41.50 -45.14 6.28
N SER A 390 -42.25 -46.04 6.85
CA SER A 390 -43.36 -46.70 6.22
C SER A 390 -44.67 -46.44 7.00
N GLY A 391 -45.76 -46.17 6.29
CA GLY A 391 -47.11 -46.25 6.85
C GLY A 391 -47.58 -45.02 7.60
N TRP A 392 -47.61 -43.86 7.02
CA TRP A 392 -48.41 -42.73 7.46
C TRP A 392 -49.76 -42.74 6.72
N GLU A 393 -50.87 -42.62 7.45
CA GLU A 393 -52.21 -42.49 6.92
C GLU A 393 -52.66 -43.58 5.90
N GLY A 394 -52.56 -44.84 6.27
CA GLY A 394 -53.12 -45.95 5.47
C GLY A 394 -52.38 -46.29 4.19
N ARG A 395 -51.25 -45.68 3.92
CA ARG A 395 -50.36 -46.07 2.82
C ARG A 395 -49.57 -47.32 3.22
N SER A 396 -49.08 -48.00 2.18
CA SER A 396 -48.49 -49.33 2.23
C SER A 396 -47.68 -49.70 3.49
N LYS A 397 -47.87 -50.89 3.89
CA LYS A 397 -47.44 -51.43 5.21
C LYS A 397 -46.06 -52.05 5.18
N LYS A 398 -45.38 -52.10 4.06
CA LYS A 398 -44.05 -52.74 3.97
C LYS A 398 -43.15 -51.93 3.07
N MET A 399 -42.16 -51.30 3.70
CA MET A 399 -41.05 -50.67 2.98
C MET A 399 -39.92 -51.70 2.87
N ASN A 400 -39.68 -52.21 1.67
CA ASN A 400 -38.53 -53.02 1.35
C ASN A 400 -37.73 -52.27 0.32
N GLY A 401 -36.95 -51.29 0.77
CA GLY A 401 -36.18 -50.43 -0.11
C GLY A 401 -34.87 -50.02 0.52
N LYS A 402 -34.06 -49.36 -0.26
CA LYS A 402 -32.79 -48.81 0.15
C LYS A 402 -32.68 -47.35 -0.25
N MET A 403 -32.07 -46.55 0.61
CA MET A 403 -31.58 -45.22 0.30
C MET A 403 -30.08 -45.28 0.17
N PHE A 404 -29.51 -44.71 -0.86
CA PHE A 404 -28.10 -44.89 -1.17
C PHE A 404 -27.50 -43.77 -1.98
N GLN A 405 -26.18 -43.72 -1.95
CA GLN A 405 -25.34 -42.99 -2.90
C GLN A 405 -24.37 -43.93 -3.57
N THR A 406 -23.94 -43.56 -4.76
CA THR A 406 -22.89 -44.29 -5.49
C THR A 406 -21.69 -43.32 -5.59
N PHE A 407 -20.52 -43.78 -5.18
CA PHE A 407 -19.30 -42.99 -5.19
C PHE A 407 -18.10 -43.87 -5.58
N ASN A 408 -17.05 -43.22 -6.04
CA ASN A 408 -15.75 -43.86 -6.28
C ASN A 408 -14.84 -43.56 -5.08
N ILE A 409 -14.20 -44.60 -4.57
CA ILE A 409 -13.25 -44.47 -3.48
C ILE A 409 -11.93 -45.15 -3.89
N PRO A 410 -10.76 -44.51 -3.65
CA PRO A 410 -9.46 -45.13 -3.89
C PRO A 410 -9.33 -46.46 -3.11
N GLN A 411 -8.48 -47.36 -3.58
CA GLN A 411 -8.20 -48.58 -2.85
C GLN A 411 -7.58 -48.28 -1.49
N GLY A 412 -8.16 -48.83 -0.42
CA GLY A 412 -7.72 -48.56 0.95
C GLY A 412 -8.54 -49.36 1.98
N VAL A 413 -8.25 -49.10 3.24
CA VAL A 413 -9.02 -49.60 4.39
C VAL A 413 -9.76 -48.40 4.97
N TYR A 414 -11.06 -48.53 5.12
CA TYR A 414 -11.95 -47.43 5.57
C TYR A 414 -12.88 -47.91 6.66
N ASP A 415 -13.06 -47.09 7.66
CA ASP A 415 -14.12 -47.24 8.67
C ASP A 415 -15.35 -46.46 8.21
N VAL A 416 -16.52 -47.07 8.30
CA VAL A 416 -17.79 -46.40 8.00
C VAL A 416 -18.56 -46.21 9.32
N VAL A 417 -18.73 -44.95 9.68
CA VAL A 417 -19.42 -44.53 10.90
C VAL A 417 -20.77 -43.92 10.52
N ILE A 418 -21.82 -44.35 11.17
CA ILE A 418 -23.17 -43.79 10.99
C ILE A 418 -23.76 -43.47 12.32
N ASP A 419 -24.19 -42.25 12.48
CA ASP A 419 -24.97 -41.82 13.65
C ASP A 419 -26.43 -42.12 13.42
N VAL A 420 -26.99 -43.05 14.23
CA VAL A 420 -28.39 -43.42 14.16
C VAL A 420 -29.16 -42.78 15.32
N ALA A 421 -29.96 -41.75 15.01
CA ALA A 421 -30.72 -41.03 16.01
C ALA A 421 -31.82 -41.88 16.63
N GLU A 422 -32.53 -42.67 15.83
CA GLU A 422 -33.62 -43.52 16.32
C GLU A 422 -33.93 -44.69 15.39
N LEU A 423 -34.14 -45.86 15.98
CA LEU A 423 -34.70 -47.03 15.32
C LEU A 423 -36.07 -47.34 15.98
N ALA A 424 -37.05 -46.48 15.73
CA ALA A 424 -38.38 -46.60 16.34
C ALA A 424 -39.23 -47.64 15.64
N THR A 425 -39.99 -48.40 16.42
CA THR A 425 -40.96 -49.37 15.93
C THR A 425 -42.32 -49.17 16.58
N ASN A 426 -43.29 -48.66 15.83
CA ASN A 426 -44.69 -48.70 16.26
C ASN A 426 -45.29 -50.03 15.85
N GLY A 427 -45.44 -50.99 16.81
CA GLY A 427 -46.13 -52.28 16.63
C GLY A 427 -45.24 -53.51 16.70
N SER A 428 -45.83 -54.69 16.67
CA SER A 428 -45.26 -56.00 16.99
C SER A 428 -44.40 -56.65 15.89
N GLY A 429 -43.82 -55.85 14.97
CA GLY A 429 -43.00 -56.40 13.89
C GLY A 429 -41.47 -56.22 14.13
N ARG A 430 -40.69 -57.24 13.89
CA ARG A 430 -39.23 -57.11 13.86
C ARG A 430 -38.80 -56.33 12.65
N LYS A 431 -38.24 -55.14 12.87
CA LYS A 431 -37.64 -54.32 11.82
C LYS A 431 -36.13 -54.56 11.79
N LYS A 432 -35.57 -54.68 10.62
CA LYS A 432 -34.14 -54.76 10.41
C LYS A 432 -33.72 -53.57 9.53
N ALA A 433 -32.84 -52.77 10.04
CA ALA A 433 -32.08 -51.85 9.25
C ALA A 433 -30.65 -52.38 9.13
N GLY A 434 -30.01 -52.24 7.99
CA GLY A 434 -28.67 -52.70 7.78
C GLY A 434 -27.94 -51.68 6.90
N LEU A 435 -26.66 -51.50 7.18
CA LEU A 435 -25.75 -50.80 6.33
C LEU A 435 -25.15 -51.83 5.33
N PHE A 436 -25.15 -51.51 4.06
CA PHE A 436 -24.57 -52.34 3.01
C PHE A 436 -23.63 -51.48 2.18
N ILE A 437 -22.40 -52.01 1.97
CA ILE A 437 -21.46 -51.51 0.99
C ILE A 437 -21.31 -52.58 -0.07
N SER A 438 -21.56 -52.25 -1.31
CA SER A 438 -21.45 -53.18 -2.43
C SER A 438 -20.63 -52.53 -3.56
N LYS A 439 -19.90 -53.42 -4.28
CA LYS A 439 -19.24 -53.03 -5.52
C LYS A 439 -20.26 -52.93 -6.66
#